data_cec5212d940f001a108fceb8dd44ea9d
#
_entry.id   cec5212d940f001a108fceb8dd44ea9d
#
_cell.length_a   1.000
_cell.length_b   1.000
_cell.length_c   1.000
_cell.angle_alpha   90.00
_cell.angle_beta   90.00
_cell.angle_gamma   90.00
#
_symmetry.space_group_name_H-M   'P 1'
#
loop_
_entity.id
_entity.type
_entity.pdbx_description
1 polymer ?
#
loop_
_entity_poly.entity_id
_entity_poly.type
_entity_poly.pdbx_seq_one_letter_code
_entity_poly.pdbx_strand_id
1 'polypeptide(L)'
;MKADERFALSDCEVETLRRAAAQRALGFDGNRREYSGPELVSYGLVREGYNRAEMQAAGVTPSPVSCFDAIAMAAKERMPLETPFGSGVRKWQLPIDMMPIRVAKTVFSKGTTVRPHIHPEGEAGNPGGGLRIVTKGSLTYNGKEYGPGDWFFVPNGLPYEFATSPSVETEVMYTYAFFAAAQGNRFSHPHD
;
A
#
# COMPACT_ATOMS: atom_id res chain seq x y z
N MET A 1 -6.27 9.46 5.94
CA MET A 1 -6.21 10.60 4.96
C MET A 1 -6.61 11.88 5.68
N LYS A 2 -5.94 13.01 5.40
CA LYS A 2 -6.22 14.31 6.04
C LYS A 2 -7.56 14.85 5.54
N ALA A 3 -8.28 15.61 6.39
CA ALA A 3 -9.63 16.11 6.08
C ALA A 3 -9.68 17.09 4.92
N ASP A 4 -8.62 17.86 4.72
CA ASP A 4 -8.45 18.87 3.67
C ASP A 4 -7.73 18.36 2.42
N GLU A 5 -7.25 17.13 2.45
CA GLU A 5 -6.54 16.51 1.33
C GLU A 5 -7.52 16.15 0.20
N ARG A 6 -7.20 16.57 -1.02
CA ARG A 6 -7.98 16.28 -2.23
C ARG A 6 -7.22 15.34 -3.14
N PHE A 7 -7.96 14.46 -3.78
CA PHE A 7 -7.44 13.43 -4.67
C PHE A 7 -8.10 13.49 -6.03
N ALA A 8 -7.30 13.73 -7.07
CA ALA A 8 -7.70 13.48 -8.44
C ALA A 8 -7.51 11.99 -8.75
N LEU A 9 -8.58 11.29 -9.08
CA LEU A 9 -8.58 9.86 -9.33
C LEU A 9 -8.43 9.55 -10.82
N SER A 10 -7.64 8.55 -11.12
CA SER A 10 -7.60 7.89 -12.44
C SER A 10 -8.87 7.08 -12.67
N ASP A 11 -9.13 6.68 -13.93
CA ASP A 11 -10.30 5.86 -14.27
C ASP A 11 -10.32 4.54 -13.50
N CYS A 12 -9.18 3.93 -13.28
CA CYS A 12 -9.05 2.71 -12.48
C CYS A 12 -9.41 2.94 -11.00
N GLU A 13 -8.97 4.06 -10.43
CA GLU A 13 -9.30 4.42 -9.04
C GLU A 13 -10.78 4.74 -8.89
N VAL A 14 -11.40 5.40 -9.90
CA VAL A 14 -12.84 5.62 -9.94
C VAL A 14 -13.61 4.29 -9.99
N GLU A 15 -13.14 3.32 -10.76
CA GLU A 15 -13.75 1.99 -10.78
C GLU A 15 -13.60 1.24 -9.45
N THR A 16 -12.46 1.39 -8.78
CA THR A 16 -12.26 0.86 -7.42
C THR A 16 -13.23 1.50 -6.44
N LEU A 17 -13.42 2.82 -6.54
CA LEU A 17 -14.37 3.57 -5.72
C LEU A 17 -15.81 3.13 -5.97
N ARG A 18 -16.19 2.92 -7.23
CA ARG A 18 -17.50 2.41 -7.62
C ARG A 18 -17.80 1.06 -6.98
N ARG A 19 -16.85 0.13 -7.03
CA ARG A 19 -17.00 -1.20 -6.42
C ARG A 19 -17.12 -1.12 -4.91
N ALA A 20 -16.29 -0.30 -4.25
CA ALA A 20 -16.34 -0.09 -2.82
C ALA A 20 -17.68 0.52 -2.38
N ALA A 21 -18.20 1.51 -3.11
CA ALA A 21 -19.52 2.10 -2.85
C ALA A 21 -20.66 1.08 -3.02
N ALA A 22 -20.61 0.27 -4.06
CA ALA A 22 -21.61 -0.77 -4.31
C ALA A 22 -21.66 -1.81 -3.18
N GLN A 23 -20.50 -2.25 -2.66
CA GLN A 23 -20.44 -3.17 -1.53
C GLN A 23 -21.08 -2.60 -0.26
N ARG A 24 -21.11 -1.29 -0.10
CA ARG A 24 -21.69 -0.58 1.04
C ARG A 24 -23.09 -0.02 0.77
N ALA A 25 -23.68 -0.37 -0.36
CA ALA A 25 -24.98 0.16 -0.81
C ALA A 25 -25.04 1.70 -0.80
N LEU A 26 -23.92 2.37 -1.11
CA LEU A 26 -23.81 3.83 -1.16
C LEU A 26 -24.00 4.32 -2.60
N GLY A 27 -24.65 5.48 -2.73
CA GLY A 27 -24.77 6.19 -4.02
C GLY A 27 -23.38 6.65 -4.49
N PHE A 28 -23.13 6.51 -5.80
CA PHE A 28 -21.86 6.88 -6.41
C PHE A 28 -22.04 7.63 -7.72
N ASP A 29 -21.45 8.83 -7.82
CA ASP A 29 -21.37 9.59 -9.07
C ASP A 29 -20.02 9.34 -9.76
N GLY A 30 -20.01 8.47 -10.74
CA GLY A 30 -18.81 8.11 -11.52
C GLY A 30 -18.30 9.18 -12.49
N ASN A 31 -18.98 10.33 -12.61
CA ASN A 31 -18.54 11.42 -13.49
C ASN A 31 -17.50 12.33 -12.82
N ARG A 32 -17.47 12.36 -11.51
CA ARG A 32 -16.46 13.09 -10.74
C ARG A 32 -15.08 12.41 -10.85
N ARG A 33 -14.04 13.24 -10.73
CA ARG A 33 -12.64 12.80 -10.66
C ARG A 33 -11.92 13.27 -9.41
N GLU A 34 -12.49 14.23 -8.66
CA GLU A 34 -11.90 14.74 -7.41
C GLU A 34 -12.76 14.38 -6.20
N TYR A 35 -12.10 13.88 -5.18
CA TYR A 35 -12.72 13.45 -3.92
C TYR A 35 -11.86 13.91 -2.74
N SER A 36 -12.50 14.23 -1.62
CA SER A 36 -11.81 14.51 -0.36
C SER A 36 -11.39 13.21 0.35
N GLY A 37 -10.41 13.30 1.23
CA GLY A 37 -9.99 12.17 2.07
C GLY A 37 -11.16 11.55 2.85
N PRO A 38 -12.02 12.33 3.54
CA PRO A 38 -13.20 11.81 4.22
C PRO A 38 -14.19 11.09 3.31
N GLU A 39 -14.39 11.57 2.08
CA GLU A 39 -15.25 10.87 1.10
C GLU A 39 -14.68 9.50 0.75
N LEU A 40 -13.38 9.40 0.47
CA LEU A 40 -12.72 8.14 0.15
C LEU A 40 -12.81 7.15 1.33
N VAL A 41 -12.60 7.64 2.56
CA VAL A 41 -12.77 6.82 3.77
C VAL A 41 -14.21 6.35 3.94
N SER A 42 -15.21 7.19 3.64
CA SER A 42 -16.63 6.79 3.73
C SER A 42 -16.99 5.64 2.79
N TYR A 43 -16.32 5.56 1.64
CA TYR A 43 -16.39 4.42 0.72
C TYR A 43 -15.50 3.24 1.14
N GLY A 44 -14.74 3.37 2.24
CA GLY A 44 -13.83 2.34 2.74
C GLY A 44 -12.53 2.23 1.96
N LEU A 45 -12.17 3.24 1.19
CA LEU A 45 -10.87 3.26 0.53
C LEU A 45 -9.76 3.67 1.50
N VAL A 46 -8.60 3.07 1.32
CA VAL A 46 -7.37 3.39 2.04
C VAL A 46 -6.26 3.70 1.05
N ARG A 47 -5.37 4.59 1.44
CA ARG A 47 -4.19 4.93 0.63
C ARG A 47 -3.16 3.81 0.70
N GLU A 48 -2.82 3.20 -0.42
CA GLU A 48 -1.75 2.20 -0.53
C GLU A 48 -0.50 2.73 -1.25
N GLY A 49 -0.53 3.95 -1.78
CA GLY A 49 0.62 4.51 -2.47
C GLY A 49 0.45 5.97 -2.85
N TYR A 50 1.52 6.53 -3.38
CA TYR A 50 1.63 7.87 -3.92
C TYR A 50 1.89 7.78 -5.43
N ASN A 51 1.25 8.62 -6.22
CA ASN A 51 1.59 8.77 -7.62
C ASN A 51 2.82 9.69 -7.79
N ARG A 52 3.31 9.82 -9.03
CA ARG A 52 4.49 10.61 -9.32
C ARG A 52 4.34 12.09 -8.94
N ALA A 53 3.19 12.69 -9.20
CA ALA A 53 2.95 14.10 -8.86
C ALA A 53 2.95 14.32 -7.33
N GLU A 54 2.35 13.42 -6.59
CA GLU A 54 2.36 13.45 -5.12
C GLU A 54 3.77 13.21 -4.55
N MET A 55 4.53 12.29 -5.15
CA MET A 55 5.94 12.08 -4.77
C MET A 55 6.79 13.32 -5.01
N GLN A 56 6.61 13.98 -6.16
CA GLN A 56 7.27 15.26 -6.45
C GLN A 56 6.88 16.34 -5.46
N ALA A 57 5.60 16.47 -5.11
CA ALA A 57 5.12 17.37 -4.07
C ALA A 57 5.70 17.06 -2.69
N ALA A 58 5.99 15.79 -2.40
CA ALA A 58 6.71 15.36 -1.20
C ALA A 58 8.23 15.62 -1.26
N GLY A 59 8.75 16.14 -2.39
CA GLY A 59 10.16 16.46 -2.59
C GLY A 59 11.01 15.39 -3.26
N VAL A 60 10.38 14.35 -3.80
CA VAL A 60 11.11 13.32 -4.59
C VAL A 60 11.53 13.90 -5.93
N THR A 61 12.80 13.76 -6.26
CA THR A 61 13.40 14.22 -7.51
C THR A 61 14.00 13.04 -8.28
N PRO A 62 14.16 13.12 -9.63
CA PRO A 62 14.79 12.09 -10.42
C PRO A 62 16.31 12.10 -10.23
N SER A 63 16.76 11.78 -9.05
CA SER A 63 18.18 11.74 -8.66
C SER A 63 18.46 10.47 -7.85
N PRO A 64 19.73 10.01 -7.78
CA PRO A 64 20.09 8.93 -6.88
C PRO A 64 19.64 9.24 -5.44
N VAL A 65 19.12 8.24 -4.75
CA VAL A 65 18.66 8.36 -3.36
C VAL A 65 19.14 7.18 -2.54
N SER A 66 19.54 7.43 -1.31
CA SER A 66 19.94 6.44 -0.33
C SER A 66 19.14 6.59 0.98
N CYS A 67 19.21 5.59 1.84
CA CYS A 67 18.56 5.66 3.15
C CYS A 67 19.14 6.74 4.09
N PHE A 68 20.31 7.33 3.76
CA PHE A 68 20.95 8.39 4.51
C PHE A 68 20.54 9.80 4.07
N ASP A 69 19.82 9.91 2.96
CA ASP A 69 19.39 11.20 2.44
C ASP A 69 18.20 11.76 3.24
N ALA A 70 18.16 13.09 3.39
CA ALA A 70 17.12 13.76 4.16
C ALA A 70 15.70 13.42 3.70
N ILE A 71 15.49 13.24 2.40
CA ILE A 71 14.19 12.85 1.83
C ILE A 71 13.80 11.43 2.26
N ALA A 72 14.76 10.50 2.31
CA ALA A 72 14.50 9.12 2.73
C ALA A 72 14.24 9.03 4.24
N MET A 73 14.96 9.79 5.04
CA MET A 73 14.75 9.87 6.49
C MET A 73 13.38 10.50 6.84
N ALA A 74 12.92 11.48 6.06
CA ALA A 74 11.62 12.12 6.23
C ALA A 74 10.44 11.36 5.57
N ALA A 75 10.68 10.27 4.87
CA ALA A 75 9.66 9.54 4.10
C ALA A 75 8.51 9.04 4.98
N LYS A 76 8.81 8.63 6.22
CA LYS A 76 7.83 8.17 7.19
C LYS A 76 6.75 9.22 7.52
N GLU A 77 7.14 10.48 7.60
CA GLU A 77 6.25 11.60 7.88
C GLU A 77 5.59 12.16 6.62
N ARG A 78 6.30 12.12 5.48
CA ARG A 78 5.85 12.71 4.22
C ARG A 78 5.00 11.80 3.36
N MET A 79 5.29 10.49 3.40
CA MET A 79 4.62 9.49 2.56
C MET A 79 4.10 8.30 3.38
N PRO A 80 3.35 8.52 4.49
CA PRO A 80 2.76 7.44 5.27
C PRO A 80 1.68 6.72 4.45
N LEU A 81 1.55 5.42 4.68
CA LEU A 81 0.53 4.57 4.08
C LEU A 81 -0.38 3.99 5.16
N GLU A 82 -1.64 3.81 4.82
CA GLU A 82 -2.65 3.27 5.73
C GLU A 82 -2.54 1.75 5.82
N THR A 83 -2.79 1.22 7.01
CA THR A 83 -2.62 -0.21 7.31
C THR A 83 -3.82 -0.76 8.10
N PRO A 84 -5.04 -0.78 7.51
CA PRO A 84 -6.26 -1.16 8.22
C PRO A 84 -6.33 -2.65 8.59
N PHE A 85 -5.49 -3.48 7.99
CA PHE A 85 -5.45 -4.94 8.14
C PHE A 85 -4.70 -5.41 9.40
N GLY A 86 -4.09 -4.51 10.17
CA GLY A 86 -3.37 -4.88 11.40
C GLY A 86 -3.12 -3.70 12.33
N SER A 87 -3.23 -3.92 13.63
CA SER A 87 -2.77 -2.97 14.65
C SER A 87 -1.26 -3.06 14.83
N GLY A 88 -0.62 -1.95 15.23
CA GLY A 88 0.83 -1.92 15.44
C GLY A 88 1.66 -1.99 14.16
N VAL A 89 1.06 -1.71 13.01
CA VAL A 89 1.74 -1.65 11.71
C VAL A 89 2.01 -0.19 11.35
N ARG A 90 3.24 0.10 10.95
CA ARG A 90 3.64 1.38 10.38
C ARG A 90 4.21 1.11 8.99
N LYS A 91 3.72 1.81 7.99
CA LYS A 91 4.13 1.64 6.60
C LYS A 91 4.27 3.00 5.93
N TRP A 92 5.26 3.14 5.09
CA TRP A 92 5.46 4.32 4.27
C TRP A 92 6.09 3.96 2.94
N GLN A 93 5.77 4.72 1.91
CA GLN A 93 6.43 4.61 0.61
C GLN A 93 7.81 5.23 0.70
N LEU A 94 8.81 4.57 0.11
CA LEU A 94 10.13 5.14 -0.04
C LEU A 94 10.17 6.15 -1.20
N PRO A 95 11.09 7.14 -1.18
CA PRO A 95 11.21 8.17 -2.23
C PRO A 95 11.90 7.62 -3.48
N ILE A 96 11.41 6.51 -4.00
CA ILE A 96 11.95 5.78 -5.15
C ILE A 96 10.90 5.82 -6.27
N ASP A 97 11.17 6.60 -7.32
CA ASP A 97 10.27 6.69 -8.49
C ASP A 97 10.65 5.63 -9.53
N MET A 98 10.08 4.44 -9.37
CA MET A 98 10.16 3.36 -10.37
C MET A 98 8.77 3.00 -10.92
N MET A 99 7.88 3.97 -11.00
CA MET A 99 6.50 3.73 -11.45
C MET A 99 6.42 2.85 -12.71
N PRO A 100 5.51 1.86 -12.76
CA PRO A 100 4.40 1.60 -11.81
C PRO A 100 4.77 0.82 -10.54
N ILE A 101 6.04 0.48 -10.35
CA ILE A 101 6.51 -0.23 -9.16
C ILE A 101 6.61 0.74 -7.98
N ARG A 102 6.12 0.31 -6.82
CA ARG A 102 6.26 1.03 -5.56
C ARG A 102 7.06 0.23 -4.56
N VAL A 103 7.91 0.92 -3.84
CA VAL A 103 8.69 0.31 -2.75
C VAL A 103 8.25 0.95 -1.44
N ALA A 104 7.93 0.12 -0.46
CA ALA A 104 7.52 0.56 0.86
C ALA A 104 8.31 -0.16 1.95
N LYS A 105 8.62 0.54 3.03
CA LYS A 105 9.07 -0.08 4.27
C LYS A 105 7.89 -0.24 5.21
N THR A 106 7.76 -1.42 5.80
CA THR A 106 6.73 -1.75 6.78
C THR A 106 7.41 -2.22 8.05
N VAL A 107 6.93 -1.71 9.18
CA VAL A 107 7.40 -2.10 10.51
C VAL A 107 6.21 -2.62 11.28
N PHE A 108 6.32 -3.85 11.76
CA PHE A 108 5.33 -4.54 12.55
C PHE A 108 5.78 -4.60 14.00
N SER A 109 4.93 -4.18 14.90
CA SER A 109 5.15 -4.41 16.33
C SER A 109 5.21 -5.90 16.64
N LYS A 110 5.78 -6.25 17.78
CA LYS A 110 5.87 -7.64 18.25
C LYS A 110 4.51 -8.32 18.28
N GLY A 111 4.42 -9.53 17.75
CA GLY A 111 3.21 -10.35 17.76
C GLY A 111 2.05 -9.78 16.93
N THR A 112 2.34 -8.96 15.93
CA THR A 112 1.30 -8.46 15.01
C THR A 112 0.76 -9.62 14.18
N THR A 113 -0.56 -9.73 14.13
CA THR A 113 -1.28 -10.58 13.18
C THR A 113 -1.83 -9.72 12.06
N VAL A 114 -1.41 -9.99 10.85
CA VAL A 114 -1.98 -9.41 9.63
C VAL A 114 -3.18 -10.27 9.24
N ARG A 115 -4.36 -9.67 9.29
CA ARG A 115 -5.63 -10.35 8.99
C ARG A 115 -5.70 -10.75 7.52
N PRO A 116 -6.48 -11.79 7.18
CA PRO A 116 -6.74 -12.16 5.80
C PRO A 116 -7.22 -10.95 5.00
N HIS A 117 -6.58 -10.69 3.86
CA HIS A 117 -6.96 -9.63 2.93
C HIS A 117 -6.49 -9.94 1.51
N ILE A 118 -7.06 -9.26 0.53
CA ILE A 118 -6.78 -9.44 -0.90
C ILE A 118 -6.39 -8.08 -1.47
N HIS A 119 -5.30 -8.04 -2.23
CA HIS A 119 -5.00 -6.89 -3.09
C HIS A 119 -5.76 -7.03 -4.41
N PRO A 120 -6.37 -5.96 -4.93
CA PRO A 120 -7.09 -6.01 -6.19
C PRO A 120 -6.21 -6.51 -7.33
N GLU A 121 -6.78 -7.34 -8.20
CA GLU A 121 -6.12 -7.74 -9.44
C GLU A 121 -5.88 -6.53 -10.35
N GLY A 122 -4.81 -6.61 -11.15
CA GLY A 122 -4.54 -5.70 -12.24
C GLY A 122 -5.37 -6.03 -13.48
N GLU A 123 -4.83 -5.70 -14.63
CA GLU A 123 -5.45 -5.99 -15.92
C GLU A 123 -5.47 -7.50 -16.22
N ALA A 124 -6.40 -7.93 -17.06
CA ALA A 124 -6.51 -9.31 -17.50
C ALA A 124 -5.18 -9.81 -18.08
N GLY A 125 -4.68 -10.94 -17.56
CA GLY A 125 -3.40 -11.53 -17.97
C GLY A 125 -2.17 -10.98 -17.27
N ASN A 126 -2.32 -9.95 -16.42
CA ASN A 126 -1.24 -9.42 -15.61
C ASN A 126 -1.76 -8.99 -14.23
N PRO A 127 -1.96 -9.92 -13.31
CA PRO A 127 -2.57 -9.63 -12.01
C PRO A 127 -1.73 -8.71 -11.14
N GLY A 128 -0.41 -8.63 -11.40
CA GLY A 128 0.51 -7.96 -10.50
C GLY A 128 0.77 -8.75 -9.23
N GLY A 129 1.24 -8.07 -8.21
CA GLY A 129 1.50 -8.69 -6.92
C GLY A 129 2.47 -7.91 -6.06
N GLY A 130 2.75 -8.46 -4.91
CA GLY A 130 3.70 -7.89 -3.96
C GLY A 130 4.79 -8.89 -3.56
N LEU A 131 6.03 -8.46 -3.70
CA LEU A 131 7.19 -9.12 -3.12
C LEU A 131 7.41 -8.56 -1.70
N ARG A 132 7.67 -9.44 -0.75
CA ARG A 132 8.01 -9.12 0.63
C ARG A 132 9.37 -9.70 0.94
N ILE A 133 10.27 -8.88 1.45
CA ILE A 133 11.61 -9.29 1.88
C ILE A 133 11.76 -8.92 3.36
N VAL A 134 11.96 -9.91 4.21
CA VAL A 134 12.21 -9.68 5.63
C VAL A 134 13.62 -9.09 5.79
N THR A 135 13.72 -7.97 6.49
CA THR A 135 15.01 -7.30 6.74
C THR A 135 15.42 -7.35 8.20
N LYS A 136 14.46 -7.58 9.11
CA LYS A 136 14.71 -7.73 10.55
C LYS A 136 13.57 -8.52 11.19
N GLY A 137 13.88 -9.24 12.27
CA GLY A 137 12.90 -10.08 12.97
C GLY A 137 12.49 -11.29 12.15
N SER A 138 11.26 -11.77 12.33
CA SER A 138 10.72 -12.88 11.55
C SER A 138 9.20 -12.79 11.43
N LEU A 139 8.65 -13.53 10.47
CA LEU A 139 7.21 -13.74 10.32
C LEU A 139 6.91 -15.18 9.91
N THR A 140 5.71 -15.65 10.24
CA THR A 140 5.21 -16.97 9.83
C THR A 140 4.13 -16.79 8.76
N TYR A 141 4.37 -17.33 7.57
CA TYR A 141 3.44 -17.35 6.45
C TYR A 141 3.31 -18.78 5.90
N ASN A 142 2.09 -19.26 5.71
CA ASN A 142 1.80 -20.63 5.26
C ASN A 142 2.54 -21.71 6.09
N GLY A 143 2.59 -21.53 7.42
CA GLY A 143 3.23 -22.48 8.34
C GLY A 143 4.76 -22.49 8.31
N LYS A 144 5.40 -21.60 7.55
CA LYS A 144 6.87 -21.46 7.48
C LYS A 144 7.31 -20.16 8.11
N GLU A 145 8.43 -20.19 8.83
CA GLU A 145 9.08 -18.99 9.35
C GLU A 145 10.03 -18.41 8.30
N TYR A 146 9.97 -17.08 8.14
CA TYR A 146 10.81 -16.26 7.26
C TYR A 146 11.61 -15.29 8.12
N GLY A 147 12.93 -15.34 8.04
CA GLY A 147 13.89 -14.46 8.72
C GLY A 147 14.56 -13.47 7.75
N PRO A 148 15.53 -12.67 8.24
CA PRO A 148 16.22 -11.67 7.42
C PRO A 148 16.86 -12.27 6.16
N GLY A 149 16.54 -11.69 5.00
CA GLY A 149 16.96 -12.15 3.68
C GLY A 149 15.95 -13.09 3.00
N ASP A 150 15.05 -13.72 3.76
CA ASP A 150 13.99 -14.54 3.18
C ASP A 150 12.91 -13.65 2.55
N TRP A 151 12.21 -14.24 1.59
CA TRP A 151 11.18 -13.51 0.85
C TRP A 151 10.03 -14.42 0.41
N PHE A 152 8.88 -13.82 0.16
CA PHE A 152 7.76 -14.46 -0.52
C PHE A 152 7.02 -13.45 -1.40
N PHE A 153 6.37 -13.98 -2.42
CA PHE A 153 5.57 -13.21 -3.37
C PHE A 153 4.11 -13.68 -3.31
N VAL A 154 3.19 -12.71 -3.30
CA VAL A 154 1.76 -13.00 -3.40
C VAL A 154 1.20 -12.26 -4.61
N PRO A 155 0.65 -12.97 -5.61
CA PRO A 155 -0.09 -12.34 -6.70
C PRO A 155 -1.30 -11.59 -6.16
N ASN A 156 -1.69 -10.51 -6.84
CA ASN A 156 -2.98 -9.87 -6.56
C ASN A 156 -4.14 -10.85 -6.83
N GLY A 157 -5.29 -10.62 -6.20
CA GLY A 157 -6.44 -11.50 -6.29
C GLY A 157 -6.41 -12.72 -5.36
N LEU A 158 -5.30 -13.02 -4.71
CA LEU A 158 -5.19 -14.13 -3.77
C LEU A 158 -5.23 -13.65 -2.31
N PRO A 159 -6.03 -14.29 -1.45
CA PRO A 159 -6.04 -13.98 -0.03
C PRO A 159 -4.75 -14.45 0.65
N TYR A 160 -4.26 -13.67 1.59
CA TYR A 160 -3.14 -14.07 2.42
C TYR A 160 -3.21 -13.42 3.79
N GLU A 161 -2.60 -14.08 4.75
CA GLU A 161 -2.43 -13.64 6.14
C GLU A 161 -1.08 -14.10 6.66
N PHE A 162 -0.58 -13.47 7.71
CA PHE A 162 0.63 -13.90 8.40
C PHE A 162 0.70 -13.33 9.83
N ALA A 163 1.54 -13.91 10.65
CA ALA A 163 1.87 -13.39 11.98
C ALA A 163 3.36 -13.05 12.09
N THR A 164 3.69 -12.02 12.85
CA THR A 164 5.10 -11.64 13.10
C THR A 164 5.61 -12.19 14.41
N SER A 165 6.93 -12.18 14.58
CA SER A 165 7.59 -12.63 15.81
C SER A 165 6.96 -12.01 17.06
N PRO A 166 6.62 -12.80 18.09
CA PRO A 166 6.14 -12.27 19.36
C PRO A 166 7.24 -11.61 20.21
N SER A 167 8.50 -11.87 19.89
CA SER A 167 9.66 -11.45 20.71
C SER A 167 10.35 -10.19 20.21
N VAL A 168 10.34 -9.93 18.89
CA VAL A 168 11.03 -8.80 18.26
C VAL A 168 10.15 -8.09 17.25
N GLU A 169 10.42 -6.80 17.04
CA GLU A 169 9.83 -6.03 15.96
C GLU A 169 10.30 -6.58 14.61
N THR A 170 9.38 -6.72 13.65
CA THR A 170 9.69 -7.25 12.32
C THR A 170 9.65 -6.14 11.29
N GLU A 171 10.69 -6.03 10.47
CA GLU A 171 10.79 -5.07 9.37
C GLU A 171 10.75 -5.82 8.03
N VAL A 172 9.95 -5.32 7.11
CA VAL A 172 9.75 -5.91 5.78
C VAL A 172 9.82 -4.84 4.72
N MET A 173 10.59 -5.08 3.67
CA MET A 173 10.55 -4.30 2.44
C MET A 173 9.48 -4.90 1.53
N TYR A 174 8.58 -4.05 1.07
CA TYR A 174 7.53 -4.39 0.12
C TYR A 174 7.83 -3.76 -1.24
N THR A 175 7.71 -4.55 -2.27
CA THR A 175 7.73 -4.06 -3.66
C THR A 175 6.44 -4.48 -4.33
N TYR A 176 5.63 -3.52 -4.74
CA TYR A 176 4.33 -3.76 -5.38
C TYR A 176 4.36 -3.35 -6.84
N ALA A 177 3.84 -4.21 -7.68
CA ALA A 177 3.45 -3.88 -9.04
C ALA A 177 1.92 -3.78 -9.13
N PHE A 178 1.42 -2.56 -9.27
CA PHE A 178 0.01 -2.28 -9.49
C PHE A 178 -0.18 -1.87 -10.95
N PHE A 179 -0.89 -2.68 -11.70
CA PHE A 179 -0.96 -2.57 -13.17
C PHE A 179 -2.02 -1.63 -13.71
N ALA A 180 -2.76 -0.99 -12.89
CA ALA A 180 -3.73 -0.05 -13.37
C ALA A 180 -3.07 1.29 -13.70
N ALA A 181 -2.91 1.57 -14.98
CA ALA A 181 -2.42 2.79 -15.57
C ALA A 181 -0.98 3.19 -15.18
N ALA A 182 -0.38 4.06 -15.98
CA ALA A 182 0.97 4.62 -15.76
C ALA A 182 1.17 5.31 -14.39
N GLN A 183 0.11 5.51 -13.65
CA GLN A 183 0.12 6.13 -12.32
C GLN A 183 -0.06 5.14 -11.17
N GLY A 184 -0.41 3.89 -11.45
CA GLY A 184 -0.73 2.85 -10.47
C GLY A 184 -1.97 3.18 -9.64
N ASN A 185 -2.65 2.15 -9.13
CA ASN A 185 -3.73 2.34 -8.20
C ASN A 185 -3.17 2.76 -6.83
N ARG A 186 -3.62 3.89 -6.28
CA ARG A 186 -3.18 4.42 -4.97
C ARG A 186 -4.07 3.94 -3.83
N PHE A 187 -5.26 3.48 -4.16
CA PHE A 187 -6.28 3.15 -3.18
C PHE A 187 -6.73 1.70 -3.35
N SER A 188 -6.96 1.07 -2.24
CA SER A 188 -7.70 -0.19 -2.15
C SER A 188 -8.80 -0.05 -1.10
N HIS A 189 -9.70 -1.01 -1.09
CA HIS A 189 -10.61 -1.18 0.03
C HIS A 189 -10.29 -2.50 0.73
N PRO A 190 -10.21 -2.50 2.08
CA PRO A 190 -10.05 -3.74 2.81
C PRO A 190 -11.26 -4.64 2.56
N HIS A 191 -11.02 -5.91 2.36
CA HIS A 191 -12.07 -6.92 2.45
C HIS A 191 -12.33 -7.18 3.95
N ASP A 192 -13.59 -7.05 4.34
CA ASP A 192 -14.06 -7.42 5.67
C ASP A 192 -14.05 -8.93 5.85
#